data_ad3dbe557fb8f06399203104563e93e6
#
_entry.id   ad3dbe557fb8f06399203104563e93e6
#
_cell.length_a   1.000
_cell.length_b   1.000
_cell.length_c   1.000
_cell.angle_alpha   90.00
_cell.angle_beta   90.00
_cell.angle_gamma   90.00
#
_symmetry.space_group_name_H-M   'P 1'
#
loop_
_entity.id
_entity.type
_entity.pdbx_description
1 polymer ?
#
loop_
_entity_poly.entity_id
_entity_poly.type
_entity_poly.pdbx_seq_one_letter_code
_entity_poly.pdbx_strand_id
1 'polypeptide(L)'
;MKPSVVTLPRQAAACALILVCAAATASAQTQTELFDDTRLHTVEIVIHSRDWAVLRENFRGNDYYPADVLWNGVRARNVGVRSRGNGSRYPIKPGLELAFDHYAAQQRFLGLRSLVLDNLVTDPSMIREAATMALMRRLGIAAPREAPARVFVNGEYTGVYMMVEPVDTVFTARTMEPGGLLFEYRWTYRFFAGFPSEALDPYAVLFESRTPGVRSMAELYTHMRELFRTINDVPDGNFEQVNRYLHLDGFIRTVGASTFLAEWDGVLGYDGMNNFYLYRVGEQARLIPWDRDQAFRAVNYPLLAGANENVLMRRLLEDPALRAAYVSAVTAAMAVAQEDQWLETELTRQYALIRDAARADTLKLATNDEFEQAFATLIGFARARPAFVLKELAALR
;
A
#
# COMPACT_ATOMS: atom_id res chain seq x y z
N MET A 1 -46.75 -35.00 -86.33
CA MET A 1 -45.73 -33.99 -86.01
C MET A 1 -45.99 -33.48 -84.60
N LYS A 2 -45.18 -33.78 -83.68
CA LYS A 2 -45.29 -33.33 -82.29
C LYS A 2 -44.19 -32.24 -82.03
N PRO A 3 -44.48 -31.14 -81.37
CA PRO A 3 -43.47 -30.10 -81.10
C PRO A 3 -42.71 -30.52 -79.77
N SER A 4 -41.41 -30.36 -79.91
CA SER A 4 -40.48 -30.59 -78.78
C SER A 4 -40.52 -29.41 -77.82
N VAL A 5 -40.69 -29.72 -76.52
CA VAL A 5 -40.60 -28.73 -75.49
C VAL A 5 -39.13 -28.70 -74.95
N VAL A 6 -38.47 -27.53 -75.06
CA VAL A 6 -37.14 -27.28 -74.53
C VAL A 6 -37.32 -26.77 -73.09
N THR A 7 -36.83 -27.53 -72.16
CA THR A 7 -36.71 -27.12 -70.74
C THR A 7 -35.38 -26.49 -70.47
N LEU A 8 -35.37 -25.22 -70.00
CA LEU A 8 -34.21 -24.50 -69.49
C LEU A 8 -34.02 -24.79 -67.99
N PRO A 9 -32.78 -25.02 -67.52
CA PRO A 9 -32.53 -25.25 -66.13
C PRO A 9 -32.53 -23.91 -65.33
N ARG A 10 -33.31 -23.87 -64.26
CA ARG A 10 -33.26 -22.83 -63.25
C ARG A 10 -31.99 -23.00 -62.40
N GLN A 11 -31.05 -22.09 -62.56
CA GLN A 11 -29.93 -21.93 -61.58
C GLN A 11 -30.48 -21.17 -60.36
N ALA A 12 -30.57 -21.86 -59.25
CA ALA A 12 -30.82 -21.29 -57.94
C ALA A 12 -29.51 -20.72 -57.41
N ALA A 13 -29.34 -19.41 -57.38
CA ALA A 13 -28.26 -18.71 -56.70
C ALA A 13 -28.53 -18.72 -55.19
N ALA A 14 -27.85 -19.59 -54.46
CA ALA A 14 -27.83 -19.57 -52.97
C ALA A 14 -26.87 -18.46 -52.51
N CYS A 15 -27.39 -17.31 -52.11
CA CYS A 15 -26.63 -16.29 -51.35
C CYS A 15 -26.40 -16.82 -49.93
N ALA A 16 -25.21 -17.33 -49.64
CA ALA A 16 -24.77 -17.62 -48.27
C ALA A 16 -24.39 -16.30 -47.60
N LEU A 17 -25.25 -15.83 -46.71
CA LEU A 17 -24.96 -14.69 -45.82
C LEU A 17 -24.00 -15.19 -44.71
N ILE A 18 -22.70 -14.94 -44.85
CA ILE A 18 -21.73 -15.19 -43.78
C ILE A 18 -21.88 -14.07 -42.74
N LEU A 19 -22.61 -14.33 -41.67
CA LEU A 19 -22.60 -13.51 -40.45
C LEU A 19 -21.24 -13.69 -39.76
N VAL A 20 -20.31 -12.77 -39.97
CA VAL A 20 -19.10 -12.64 -39.19
C VAL A 20 -19.52 -12.03 -37.83
N CYS A 21 -19.86 -12.86 -36.87
CA CYS A 21 -19.91 -12.44 -35.48
C CYS A 21 -18.48 -12.10 -35.03
N ALA A 22 -18.12 -10.82 -35.06
CA ALA A 22 -16.98 -10.32 -34.34
C ALA A 22 -17.28 -10.51 -32.84
N ALA A 23 -16.89 -11.65 -32.27
CA ALA A 23 -16.82 -11.83 -30.85
C ALA A 23 -15.74 -10.86 -30.35
N ALA A 24 -16.18 -9.69 -29.85
CA ALA A 24 -15.32 -8.86 -29.04
C ALA A 24 -14.89 -9.74 -27.86
N THR A 25 -13.65 -10.21 -27.87
CA THR A 25 -13.04 -10.86 -26.70
C THR A 25 -13.01 -9.79 -25.61
N ALA A 26 -14.02 -9.79 -24.72
CA ALA A 26 -13.94 -9.03 -23.49
C ALA A 26 -12.68 -9.52 -22.77
N SER A 27 -11.64 -8.70 -22.79
CA SER A 27 -10.44 -8.98 -22.00
C SER A 27 -10.90 -9.16 -20.54
N ALA A 28 -10.56 -10.30 -19.95
CA ALA A 28 -10.89 -10.53 -18.55
C ALA A 28 -10.20 -9.45 -17.71
N GLN A 29 -10.98 -8.72 -16.93
CA GLN A 29 -10.46 -7.66 -16.05
C GLN A 29 -9.48 -8.26 -15.04
N THR A 30 -8.43 -7.52 -14.74
CA THR A 30 -7.27 -8.01 -13.97
C THR A 30 -6.99 -7.13 -12.75
N GLN A 31 -6.16 -7.64 -11.84
CA GLN A 31 -5.62 -6.82 -10.74
C GLN A 31 -4.83 -5.60 -11.23
N THR A 32 -4.15 -5.72 -12.38
CA THR A 32 -3.39 -4.61 -12.96
C THR A 32 -4.32 -3.47 -13.35
N GLU A 33 -5.48 -3.78 -13.90
CA GLU A 33 -6.49 -2.75 -14.22
C GLU A 33 -7.18 -2.19 -12.97
N LEU A 34 -7.34 -3.00 -11.90
CA LEU A 34 -7.88 -2.52 -10.62
C LEU A 34 -6.95 -1.51 -9.96
N PHE A 35 -5.64 -1.75 -10.03
CA PHE A 35 -4.61 -0.85 -9.48
C PHE A 35 -3.97 0.04 -10.55
N ASP A 36 -4.69 0.34 -11.63
CA ASP A 36 -4.27 1.34 -12.62
C ASP A 36 -4.46 2.75 -12.04
N ASP A 37 -3.38 3.32 -11.54
CA ASP A 37 -3.35 4.64 -10.89
C ASP A 37 -3.38 5.82 -11.87
N THR A 38 -3.50 5.55 -13.18
CA THR A 38 -3.64 6.59 -14.20
C THR A 38 -5.08 7.06 -14.39
N ARG A 39 -6.04 6.43 -13.74
CA ARG A 39 -7.47 6.76 -13.82
C ARG A 39 -8.15 6.77 -12.46
N LEU A 40 -9.17 7.59 -12.32
CA LEU A 40 -10.05 7.61 -11.17
C LEU A 40 -11.13 6.53 -11.33
N HIS A 41 -11.04 5.50 -10.50
CA HIS A 41 -11.98 4.38 -10.50
C HIS A 41 -13.34 4.75 -9.89
N THR A 42 -14.30 3.85 -10.02
CA THR A 42 -15.58 3.90 -9.29
C THR A 42 -15.80 2.54 -8.63
N VAL A 43 -16.07 2.57 -7.33
CA VAL A 43 -16.46 1.41 -6.54
C VAL A 43 -17.84 1.67 -5.94
N GLU A 44 -18.75 0.74 -6.15
CA GLU A 44 -20.10 0.79 -5.57
C GLU A 44 -20.24 -0.34 -4.54
N ILE A 45 -20.73 0.00 -3.35
CA ILE A 45 -21.01 -0.94 -2.26
C ILE A 45 -22.51 -0.92 -2.02
N VAL A 46 -23.13 -2.07 -2.18
CA VAL A 46 -24.56 -2.26 -1.86
C VAL A 46 -24.66 -3.08 -0.58
N ILE A 47 -25.01 -2.42 0.50
CA ILE A 47 -25.09 -2.97 1.85
C ILE A 47 -26.46 -2.68 2.45
N HIS A 48 -26.98 -3.55 3.32
CA HIS A 48 -28.25 -3.27 3.98
C HIS A 48 -28.14 -1.96 4.80
N SER A 49 -29.12 -1.07 4.67
CA SER A 49 -29.04 0.30 5.25
C SER A 49 -28.86 0.29 6.77
N ARG A 50 -29.46 -0.68 7.48
CA ARG A 50 -29.27 -0.86 8.92
C ARG A 50 -27.82 -1.27 9.25
N ASP A 51 -27.24 -2.18 8.47
CA ASP A 51 -25.88 -2.66 8.70
C ASP A 51 -24.87 -1.54 8.44
N TRP A 52 -25.10 -0.71 7.41
CA TRP A 52 -24.30 0.49 7.17
C TRP A 52 -24.39 1.50 8.31
N ALA A 53 -25.60 1.71 8.86
CA ALA A 53 -25.77 2.59 10.02
C ALA A 53 -25.02 2.06 11.25
N VAL A 54 -25.13 0.76 11.55
CA VAL A 54 -24.42 0.10 12.67
C VAL A 54 -22.91 0.14 12.48
N LEU A 55 -22.38 -0.12 11.26
CA LEU A 55 -20.96 -0.01 10.97
C LEU A 55 -20.42 1.40 11.27
N ARG A 56 -21.17 2.44 10.90
CA ARG A 56 -20.80 3.85 11.15
C ARG A 56 -20.91 4.23 12.62
N GLU A 57 -21.93 3.75 13.31
CA GLU A 57 -22.10 3.96 14.75
C GLU A 57 -21.01 3.25 15.53
N ASN A 58 -20.74 1.98 15.18
CA ASN A 58 -19.69 1.16 15.79
C ASN A 58 -18.37 1.17 14.96
N PHE A 59 -17.99 2.32 14.44
CA PHE A 59 -16.84 2.46 13.51
C PHE A 59 -15.49 1.99 14.09
N ARG A 60 -15.39 1.82 15.40
CA ARG A 60 -14.20 1.28 16.09
C ARG A 60 -14.24 -0.25 16.20
N GLY A 61 -15.38 -0.87 15.93
CA GLY A 61 -15.55 -2.34 15.91
C GLY A 61 -14.90 -2.96 14.67
N ASN A 62 -14.77 -4.29 14.72
CA ASN A 62 -14.21 -5.09 13.63
C ASN A 62 -15.24 -6.06 13.04
N ASP A 63 -16.53 -5.83 13.30
CA ASP A 63 -17.61 -6.67 12.80
C ASP A 63 -17.75 -6.52 11.29
N TYR A 64 -17.96 -7.65 10.61
CA TYR A 64 -18.21 -7.69 9.17
C TYR A 64 -19.71 -7.72 8.89
N TYR A 65 -20.10 -6.96 7.87
CA TYR A 65 -21.45 -6.88 7.35
C TYR A 65 -21.49 -7.34 5.89
N PRO A 66 -22.50 -8.13 5.47
CA PRO A 66 -22.58 -8.61 4.10
C PRO A 66 -22.96 -7.48 3.13
N ALA A 67 -22.25 -7.42 2.02
CA ALA A 67 -22.51 -6.46 0.95
C ALA A 67 -22.19 -7.05 -0.42
N ASP A 68 -22.71 -6.42 -1.47
CA ASP A 68 -22.21 -6.59 -2.84
C ASP A 68 -21.30 -5.45 -3.21
N VAL A 69 -20.21 -5.73 -3.92
CA VAL A 69 -19.26 -4.76 -4.40
C VAL A 69 -19.20 -4.79 -5.93
N LEU A 70 -19.30 -3.62 -6.55
CA LEU A 70 -19.19 -3.47 -8.00
C LEU A 70 -18.00 -2.56 -8.33
N TRP A 71 -17.19 -3.01 -9.27
CA TRP A 71 -16.12 -2.23 -9.88
C TRP A 71 -16.10 -2.49 -11.37
N ASN A 72 -16.21 -1.43 -12.17
CA ASN A 72 -16.12 -1.49 -13.64
C ASN A 72 -17.04 -2.59 -14.27
N GLY A 73 -18.26 -2.74 -13.73
CA GLY A 73 -19.24 -3.75 -14.18
C GLY A 73 -19.04 -5.17 -13.62
N VAL A 74 -17.90 -5.45 -12.97
CA VAL A 74 -17.69 -6.73 -12.26
C VAL A 74 -18.28 -6.65 -10.86
N ARG A 75 -19.10 -7.65 -10.52
CA ARG A 75 -19.75 -7.73 -9.20
C ARG A 75 -19.17 -8.89 -8.38
N ALA A 76 -18.72 -8.58 -7.16
CA ALA A 76 -18.53 -9.56 -6.10
C ALA A 76 -19.73 -9.53 -5.16
N ARG A 77 -20.37 -10.68 -4.92
CA ARG A 77 -21.53 -10.79 -4.02
C ARG A 77 -21.11 -11.32 -2.67
N ASN A 78 -21.89 -10.97 -1.65
CA ASN A 78 -21.71 -11.49 -0.29
C ASN A 78 -20.28 -11.26 0.23
N VAL A 79 -19.76 -10.05 0.03
CA VAL A 79 -18.47 -9.59 0.52
C VAL A 79 -18.60 -9.15 1.97
N GLY A 80 -17.66 -9.50 2.84
CA GLY A 80 -17.58 -8.96 4.19
C GLY A 80 -17.04 -7.54 4.16
N VAL A 81 -17.82 -6.56 4.60
CA VAL A 81 -17.40 -5.16 4.73
C VAL A 81 -17.29 -4.79 6.20
N ARG A 82 -16.16 -4.26 6.62
CA ARG A 82 -15.96 -3.72 7.97
C ARG A 82 -15.25 -2.38 7.97
N SER A 83 -15.40 -1.65 9.07
CA SER A 83 -14.52 -0.50 9.33
C SER A 83 -13.09 -0.96 9.62
N ARG A 84 -12.10 -0.19 9.15
CA ARG A 84 -10.67 -0.44 9.38
C ARG A 84 -9.90 0.84 9.71
N GLY A 85 -8.64 0.66 10.07
CA GLY A 85 -7.72 1.70 10.52
C GLY A 85 -7.46 1.58 12.02
N ASN A 86 -6.63 2.46 12.54
CA ASN A 86 -6.41 2.68 13.96
C ASN A 86 -6.76 4.14 14.28
N GLY A 87 -5.85 5.07 14.15
CA GLY A 87 -6.09 6.51 14.34
C GLY A 87 -6.98 7.16 13.27
N SER A 88 -7.04 6.56 12.07
CA SER A 88 -7.83 7.04 10.92
C SER A 88 -9.30 6.61 10.91
N ARG A 89 -9.78 5.85 11.91
CA ARG A 89 -11.21 5.47 11.98
C ARG A 89 -12.10 6.67 12.20
N TYR A 90 -13.04 6.86 11.28
CA TYR A 90 -13.93 8.02 11.30
C TYR A 90 -15.38 7.62 10.98
N PRO A 91 -16.39 8.01 11.79
CA PRO A 91 -17.75 7.49 11.67
C PRO A 91 -18.49 8.01 10.42
N ILE A 92 -18.17 9.21 9.95
CA ILE A 92 -18.85 9.82 8.80
C ILE A 92 -18.33 9.24 7.49
N LYS A 93 -17.02 9.04 7.40
CA LYS A 93 -16.31 8.48 6.24
C LYS A 93 -15.36 7.38 6.73
N PRO A 94 -15.86 6.18 7.07
CA PRO A 94 -15.02 5.11 7.59
C PRO A 94 -14.06 4.58 6.53
N GLY A 95 -12.79 4.32 6.91
CA GLY A 95 -11.93 3.44 6.14
C GLY A 95 -12.54 2.02 6.12
N LEU A 96 -12.48 1.33 4.97
CA LEU A 96 -13.17 0.05 4.81
C LEU A 96 -12.19 -1.06 4.40
N GLU A 97 -12.44 -2.25 4.91
CA GLU A 97 -11.91 -3.49 4.36
C GLU A 97 -13.03 -4.27 3.68
N LEU A 98 -12.80 -4.66 2.43
CA LEU A 98 -13.67 -5.52 1.64
C LEU A 98 -13.04 -6.91 1.62
N ALA A 99 -13.55 -7.84 2.46
CA ALA A 99 -13.06 -9.21 2.54
C ALA A 99 -13.89 -10.12 1.63
N PHE A 100 -13.35 -10.48 0.47
CA PHE A 100 -14.07 -11.26 -0.53
C PHE A 100 -14.30 -12.70 -0.09
N ASP A 101 -13.41 -13.26 0.72
CA ASP A 101 -13.47 -14.62 1.20
C ASP A 101 -14.11 -14.79 2.61
N HIS A 102 -14.64 -13.72 3.19
CA HIS A 102 -15.16 -13.76 4.56
C HIS A 102 -16.33 -14.72 4.73
N TYR A 103 -17.33 -14.64 3.85
CA TYR A 103 -18.50 -15.52 3.89
C TYR A 103 -18.40 -16.73 2.95
N ALA A 104 -17.43 -16.73 2.03
CA ALA A 104 -17.20 -17.79 1.05
C ALA A 104 -15.69 -18.01 0.86
N ALA A 105 -15.11 -18.92 1.62
CA ALA A 105 -13.64 -19.10 1.78
C ALA A 105 -12.83 -19.19 0.47
N GLN A 106 -13.45 -19.63 -0.64
CA GLN A 106 -12.81 -19.74 -1.95
C GLN A 106 -13.08 -18.53 -2.87
N GLN A 107 -13.91 -17.59 -2.44
CA GLN A 107 -14.22 -16.42 -3.25
C GLN A 107 -13.01 -15.51 -3.37
N ARG A 108 -12.79 -15.02 -4.58
CA ARG A 108 -11.75 -14.04 -4.89
C ARG A 108 -12.35 -12.98 -5.81
N PHE A 109 -11.87 -11.77 -5.70
CA PHE A 109 -12.18 -10.68 -6.64
C PHE A 109 -10.91 -10.36 -7.43
N LEU A 110 -10.91 -10.68 -8.71
CA LEU A 110 -9.73 -10.55 -9.59
C LEU A 110 -8.47 -11.24 -9.00
N GLY A 111 -8.67 -12.36 -8.25
CA GLY A 111 -7.61 -13.07 -7.56
C GLY A 111 -7.27 -12.54 -6.16
N LEU A 112 -7.82 -11.40 -5.74
CA LEU A 112 -7.62 -10.83 -4.40
C LEU A 112 -8.51 -11.51 -3.36
N ARG A 113 -8.01 -11.62 -2.13
CA ARG A 113 -8.76 -12.05 -0.94
C ARG A 113 -9.50 -10.89 -0.29
N SER A 114 -8.89 -9.73 -0.30
CA SER A 114 -9.47 -8.49 0.24
C SER A 114 -8.99 -7.27 -0.54
N LEU A 115 -9.65 -6.14 -0.32
CA LEU A 115 -9.25 -4.82 -0.82
C LEU A 115 -9.43 -3.81 0.30
N VAL A 116 -8.47 -2.93 0.45
CA VAL A 116 -8.56 -1.80 1.38
C VAL A 116 -9.07 -0.57 0.64
N LEU A 117 -10.05 0.11 1.23
CA LEU A 117 -10.47 1.44 0.84
C LEU A 117 -10.06 2.40 1.97
N ASP A 118 -8.92 3.06 1.80
CA ASP A 118 -8.46 4.07 2.73
C ASP A 118 -9.25 5.37 2.57
N ASN A 119 -9.73 5.90 3.68
CA ASN A 119 -10.62 7.07 3.70
C ASN A 119 -9.90 8.42 3.56
N LEU A 120 -8.55 8.43 3.59
CA LEU A 120 -7.70 9.61 3.40
C LEU A 120 -7.93 10.75 4.42
N VAL A 121 -8.51 10.45 5.58
CA VAL A 121 -8.91 11.49 6.56
C VAL A 121 -7.73 12.14 7.26
N THR A 122 -6.57 11.51 7.28
CA THR A 122 -5.34 11.99 7.90
C THR A 122 -4.49 12.85 6.95
N ASP A 123 -4.78 12.81 5.63
CA ASP A 123 -4.07 13.55 4.60
C ASP A 123 -4.99 14.55 3.89
N PRO A 124 -4.88 15.86 4.18
CA PRO A 124 -5.64 16.88 3.47
C PRO A 124 -5.40 16.91 1.94
N SER A 125 -4.25 16.46 1.47
CA SER A 125 -3.93 16.38 0.03
C SER A 125 -4.50 15.14 -0.65
N MET A 126 -4.82 14.09 0.11
CA MET A 126 -5.33 12.79 -0.35
C MET A 126 -4.39 12.00 -1.27
N ILE A 127 -3.10 12.36 -1.37
CA ILE A 127 -2.15 11.74 -2.31
C ILE A 127 -0.77 11.42 -1.71
N ARG A 128 -0.52 11.71 -0.42
CA ARG A 128 0.81 11.49 0.18
C ARG A 128 1.24 10.04 0.15
N GLU A 129 0.38 9.13 0.58
CA GLU A 129 0.69 7.70 0.61
C GLU A 129 0.92 7.18 -0.81
N ALA A 130 0.03 7.46 -1.74
CA ALA A 130 0.14 7.01 -3.12
C ALA A 130 1.42 7.51 -3.80
N ALA A 131 1.80 8.77 -3.61
CA ALA A 131 3.06 9.33 -4.13
C ALA A 131 4.29 8.69 -3.47
N THR A 132 4.24 8.43 -2.16
CA THR A 132 5.31 7.73 -1.42
C THR A 132 5.50 6.31 -1.93
N MET A 133 4.41 5.54 -2.05
CA MET A 133 4.47 4.16 -2.55
C MET A 133 4.89 4.12 -4.02
N ALA A 134 4.51 5.11 -4.84
CA ALA A 134 4.99 5.24 -6.21
C ALA A 134 6.51 5.44 -6.29
N LEU A 135 7.08 6.33 -5.47
CA LEU A 135 8.54 6.50 -5.39
C LEU A 135 9.24 5.21 -4.93
N MET A 136 8.70 4.54 -3.90
CA MET A 136 9.27 3.28 -3.41
C MET A 136 9.27 2.19 -4.49
N ARG A 137 8.16 2.02 -5.25
CA ARG A 137 8.11 1.09 -6.38
C ARG A 137 9.11 1.47 -7.49
N ARG A 138 9.27 2.76 -7.78
CA ARG A 138 10.26 3.25 -8.76
C ARG A 138 11.70 2.98 -8.34
N LEU A 139 11.95 2.94 -7.04
CA LEU A 139 13.24 2.51 -6.45
C LEU A 139 13.39 0.98 -6.42
N GLY A 140 12.41 0.20 -6.89
CA GLY A 140 12.42 -1.26 -6.83
C GLY A 140 12.18 -1.82 -5.42
N ILE A 141 11.62 -1.02 -4.51
CA ILE A 141 11.16 -1.48 -3.20
C ILE A 141 9.78 -2.12 -3.38
N ALA A 142 9.59 -3.30 -2.82
CA ALA A 142 8.29 -3.96 -2.83
C ALA A 142 7.31 -3.18 -1.94
N ALA A 143 6.47 -2.37 -2.57
CA ALA A 143 5.45 -1.56 -1.92
C ALA A 143 4.06 -1.85 -2.50
N PRO A 144 2.98 -1.71 -1.71
CA PRO A 144 1.60 -1.86 -2.18
C PRO A 144 1.30 -1.02 -3.43
N ARG A 145 0.44 -1.57 -4.30
CA ARG A 145 -0.16 -0.78 -5.39
C ARG A 145 -1.34 -0.01 -4.83
N GLU A 146 -1.55 1.17 -5.37
CA GLU A 146 -2.63 2.05 -4.97
C GLU A 146 -3.27 2.71 -6.19
N ALA A 147 -4.58 2.89 -6.14
CA ALA A 147 -5.31 3.61 -7.18
C ALA A 147 -6.50 4.36 -6.58
N PRO A 148 -6.77 5.61 -6.97
CA PRO A 148 -7.86 6.39 -6.43
C PRO A 148 -9.21 5.94 -6.96
N ALA A 149 -10.24 6.01 -6.10
CA ALA A 149 -11.61 5.67 -6.46
C ALA A 149 -12.64 6.63 -5.86
N ARG A 150 -13.68 6.92 -6.65
CA ARG A 150 -14.94 7.41 -6.12
C ARG A 150 -15.71 6.24 -5.52
N VAL A 151 -16.07 6.34 -4.26
CA VAL A 151 -16.84 5.30 -3.58
C VAL A 151 -18.29 5.76 -3.41
N PHE A 152 -19.20 4.86 -3.76
CA PHE A 152 -20.63 5.03 -3.55
C PHE A 152 -21.12 3.92 -2.63
N VAL A 153 -21.93 4.28 -1.65
CA VAL A 153 -22.62 3.31 -0.79
C VAL A 153 -24.12 3.46 -0.97
N ASN A 154 -24.78 2.41 -1.40
CA ASN A 154 -26.21 2.41 -1.73
C ASN A 154 -26.62 3.54 -2.70
N GLY A 155 -25.76 3.86 -3.66
CA GLY A 155 -25.96 4.91 -4.65
C GLY A 155 -25.59 6.32 -4.18
N GLU A 156 -25.25 6.52 -2.90
CA GLU A 156 -24.83 7.81 -2.36
C GLU A 156 -23.30 7.97 -2.45
N TYR A 157 -22.84 9.12 -2.95
CA TYR A 157 -21.42 9.42 -3.04
C TYR A 157 -20.81 9.58 -1.64
N THR A 158 -19.90 8.67 -1.27
CA THR A 158 -19.25 8.65 0.03
C THR A 158 -17.89 9.35 0.02
N GLY A 159 -17.38 9.69 -1.16
CA GLY A 159 -16.15 10.47 -1.34
C GLY A 159 -15.06 9.76 -2.13
N VAL A 160 -13.87 10.38 -2.14
CA VAL A 160 -12.65 9.80 -2.70
C VAL A 160 -12.00 8.91 -1.67
N TYR A 161 -11.66 7.70 -2.06
CA TYR A 161 -10.88 6.73 -1.30
C TYR A 161 -9.66 6.29 -2.10
N MET A 162 -8.62 5.82 -1.42
CA MET A 162 -7.54 5.09 -2.06
C MET A 162 -7.82 3.59 -1.96
N MET A 163 -7.86 2.91 -3.10
CA MET A 163 -7.82 1.44 -3.14
C MET A 163 -6.37 1.02 -2.90
N VAL A 164 -6.11 0.36 -1.78
CA VAL A 164 -4.76 -0.08 -1.38
C VAL A 164 -4.68 -1.60 -1.45
N GLU A 165 -3.63 -2.11 -2.11
CA GLU A 165 -3.33 -3.53 -2.18
C GLU A 165 -2.96 -4.05 -0.79
N PRO A 166 -3.69 -5.02 -0.24
CA PRO A 166 -3.35 -5.58 1.07
C PRO A 166 -1.99 -6.28 1.03
N VAL A 167 -1.18 -6.09 2.08
CA VAL A 167 0.04 -6.89 2.26
C VAL A 167 -0.36 -8.24 2.86
N ASP A 168 -0.61 -9.19 1.97
CA ASP A 168 -1.03 -10.56 2.29
C ASP A 168 -0.27 -11.60 1.45
N THR A 169 -0.75 -12.84 1.43
CA THR A 169 -0.14 -13.92 0.64
C THR A 169 -0.21 -13.70 -0.88
N VAL A 170 -1.17 -12.90 -1.37
CA VAL A 170 -1.28 -12.56 -2.81
C VAL A 170 -0.20 -11.53 -3.16
N PHE A 171 -0.02 -10.51 -2.32
CA PHE A 171 1.05 -9.52 -2.45
C PHE A 171 2.42 -10.19 -2.42
N THR A 172 2.70 -11.03 -1.41
CA THR A 172 4.01 -11.67 -1.25
C THR A 172 4.29 -12.65 -2.39
N ALA A 173 3.29 -13.38 -2.90
CA ALA A 173 3.46 -14.26 -4.06
C ALA A 173 3.81 -13.48 -5.35
N ARG A 174 3.39 -12.21 -5.46
CA ARG A 174 3.71 -11.34 -6.59
C ARG A 174 5.08 -10.68 -6.49
N THR A 175 5.53 -10.35 -5.28
CA THR A 175 6.68 -9.45 -5.04
C THR A 175 7.87 -10.10 -4.39
N MET A 176 7.69 -11.27 -3.78
CA MET A 176 8.68 -11.94 -2.94
C MET A 176 8.89 -13.39 -3.36
N GLU A 177 9.92 -14.02 -2.83
CA GLU A 177 10.13 -15.47 -2.94
C GLU A 177 9.03 -16.24 -2.19
N PRO A 178 8.56 -17.39 -2.70
CA PRO A 178 7.49 -18.15 -2.04
C PRO A 178 7.94 -18.82 -0.75
N GLY A 179 6.98 -19.18 0.10
CA GLY A 179 7.19 -20.03 1.29
C GLY A 179 7.60 -19.28 2.55
N GLY A 180 7.61 -17.97 2.52
CA GLY A 180 7.96 -17.18 3.68
C GLY A 180 6.81 -16.99 4.68
N LEU A 181 7.15 -16.42 5.84
CA LEU A 181 6.23 -16.03 6.89
C LEU A 181 6.07 -14.51 6.89
N LEU A 182 4.84 -14.05 6.85
CA LEU A 182 4.48 -12.63 6.86
C LEU A 182 4.05 -12.22 8.26
N PHE A 183 4.60 -11.10 8.73
CA PHE A 183 4.28 -10.48 10.02
C PHE A 183 3.93 -9.02 9.82
N GLU A 184 2.81 -8.61 10.40
CA GLU A 184 2.45 -7.20 10.53
C GLU A 184 3.02 -6.67 11.84
N TYR A 185 3.75 -5.55 11.80
CA TYR A 185 4.12 -4.85 13.01
C TYR A 185 2.88 -4.18 13.61
N ARG A 186 2.71 -4.36 14.94
CA ARG A 186 1.59 -3.79 15.69
C ARG A 186 2.13 -2.77 16.69
N TRP A 187 1.79 -1.51 16.46
CA TRP A 187 2.10 -0.49 17.44
C TRP A 187 1.22 -0.68 18.69
N THR A 188 1.82 -1.19 19.73
CA THR A 188 1.15 -1.45 21.03
C THR A 188 1.77 -0.64 22.16
N TYR A 189 3.03 -0.29 22.04
CA TYR A 189 3.79 0.60 22.91
C TYR A 189 5.00 1.14 22.13
N ARG A 190 5.63 2.21 22.67
CA ARG A 190 6.83 2.79 22.08
C ARG A 190 7.97 1.77 22.03
N PHE A 191 8.36 1.36 20.84
CA PHE A 191 9.41 0.37 20.62
C PHE A 191 10.43 0.89 19.61
N PHE A 192 11.68 0.88 20.00
CA PHE A 192 12.81 1.43 19.22
C PHE A 192 13.88 0.37 18.92
N ALA A 193 13.47 -0.82 18.57
CA ALA A 193 14.34 -1.96 18.23
C ALA A 193 15.30 -2.41 19.37
N GLY A 194 14.98 -2.13 20.61
CA GLY A 194 15.67 -2.74 21.77
C GLY A 194 15.40 -4.23 21.86
N PHE A 195 16.17 -4.95 22.68
CA PHE A 195 15.92 -6.37 22.92
C PHE A 195 14.76 -6.55 23.92
N PRO A 196 13.60 -7.07 23.48
CA PRO A 196 12.43 -7.14 24.35
C PRO A 196 12.58 -8.17 25.50
N SER A 197 13.00 -9.41 25.20
CA SER A 197 13.05 -10.50 26.16
C SER A 197 13.63 -11.78 25.55
N GLU A 198 14.05 -12.72 26.44
CA GLU A 198 14.31 -14.11 26.07
C GLU A 198 13.02 -14.91 25.79
N ALA A 199 11.91 -14.55 26.44
CA ALA A 199 10.59 -15.13 26.14
C ALA A 199 10.06 -14.67 24.79
N LEU A 200 9.20 -15.48 24.16
CA LEU A 200 8.68 -15.20 22.83
C LEU A 200 7.39 -14.35 22.81
N ASP A 201 6.69 -14.29 23.94
CA ASP A 201 5.40 -13.57 24.04
C ASP A 201 5.50 -12.08 23.66
N PRO A 202 6.54 -11.31 24.05
CA PRO A 202 6.65 -9.91 23.65
C PRO A 202 6.73 -9.71 22.14
N TYR A 203 7.33 -10.67 21.42
CA TYR A 203 7.39 -10.61 19.95
C TYR A 203 6.02 -10.86 19.31
N ALA A 204 5.20 -11.75 19.89
CA ALA A 204 3.84 -11.97 19.42
C ALA A 204 2.92 -10.76 19.65
N VAL A 205 3.22 -9.93 20.64
CA VAL A 205 2.52 -8.65 20.87
C VAL A 205 2.90 -7.62 19.81
N LEU A 206 4.18 -7.55 19.39
CA LEU A 206 4.70 -6.59 18.44
C LEU A 206 4.48 -7.01 16.97
N PHE A 207 4.47 -8.32 16.68
CA PHE A 207 4.45 -8.86 15.32
C PHE A 207 3.33 -9.89 15.19
N GLU A 208 2.22 -9.49 14.57
CA GLU A 208 1.11 -10.40 14.31
C GLU A 208 1.41 -11.25 13.06
N SER A 209 1.37 -12.59 13.18
CA SER A 209 1.52 -13.46 12.01
C SER A 209 0.31 -13.34 11.07
N ARG A 210 0.56 -12.99 9.82
CA ARG A 210 -0.43 -12.91 8.73
C ARG A 210 -0.38 -14.11 7.80
N THR A 211 0.51 -15.07 8.07
CA THR A 211 0.60 -16.31 7.28
C THR A 211 -0.44 -17.30 7.78
N PRO A 212 -1.30 -17.85 6.89
CA PRO A 212 -2.31 -18.83 7.27
C PRO A 212 -1.70 -20.12 7.85
N GLY A 213 -2.46 -20.77 8.70
CA GLY A 213 -2.13 -22.06 9.31
C GLY A 213 -1.70 -21.93 10.76
N VAL A 214 -1.77 -23.07 11.47
CA VAL A 214 -1.35 -23.18 12.88
C VAL A 214 0.15 -23.43 12.94
N ARG A 215 0.86 -22.62 13.69
CA ARG A 215 2.32 -22.75 13.96
C ARG A 215 2.61 -22.53 15.43
N SER A 216 3.69 -23.14 15.90
CA SER A 216 4.15 -22.92 17.26
C SER A 216 4.75 -21.51 17.44
N MET A 217 4.75 -21.02 18.68
CA MET A 217 5.42 -19.78 19.05
C MET A 217 6.90 -19.79 18.65
N ALA A 218 7.56 -20.93 18.79
CA ALA A 218 8.97 -21.09 18.41
C ALA A 218 9.19 -20.93 16.91
N GLU A 219 8.36 -21.53 16.07
CA GLU A 219 8.44 -21.36 14.59
C GLU A 219 8.22 -19.93 14.15
N LEU A 220 7.33 -19.21 14.78
CA LEU A 220 6.99 -17.82 14.44
C LEU A 220 8.06 -16.85 14.96
N TYR A 221 8.43 -16.92 16.24
CA TYR A 221 9.09 -15.80 16.92
C TYR A 221 10.54 -16.04 17.37
N THR A 222 11.08 -17.28 17.31
CA THR A 222 12.50 -17.50 17.60
C THR A 222 13.40 -16.63 16.75
N HIS A 223 13.09 -16.52 15.44
CA HIS A 223 13.83 -15.65 14.54
C HIS A 223 13.80 -14.17 14.96
N MET A 224 12.64 -13.66 15.40
CA MET A 224 12.52 -12.26 15.86
C MET A 224 13.37 -12.02 17.11
N ARG A 225 13.36 -12.96 18.05
CA ARG A 225 14.24 -12.90 19.24
C ARG A 225 15.70 -12.84 18.83
N GLU A 226 16.17 -13.72 17.94
CA GLU A 226 17.55 -13.74 17.48
C GLU A 226 17.91 -12.46 16.69
N LEU A 227 16.99 -11.94 15.88
CA LEU A 227 17.17 -10.66 15.20
C LEU A 227 17.40 -9.53 16.20
N PHE A 228 16.50 -9.33 17.18
CA PHE A 228 16.64 -8.24 18.14
C PHE A 228 17.78 -8.46 19.12
N ARG A 229 18.11 -9.71 19.48
CA ARG A 229 19.32 -10.02 20.23
C ARG A 229 20.56 -9.59 19.43
N THR A 230 20.68 -9.99 18.17
CA THR A 230 21.82 -9.62 17.32
C THR A 230 21.95 -8.12 17.17
N ILE A 231 20.83 -7.41 16.92
CA ILE A 231 20.82 -5.94 16.85
C ILE A 231 21.42 -5.32 18.12
N ASN A 232 21.18 -5.89 19.30
CA ASN A 232 21.60 -5.30 20.58
C ASN A 232 22.98 -5.77 21.06
N ASP A 233 23.37 -7.02 20.79
CA ASP A 233 24.52 -7.68 21.41
C ASP A 233 25.75 -7.82 20.49
N VAL A 234 25.58 -7.74 19.16
CA VAL A 234 26.72 -7.87 18.23
C VAL A 234 27.76 -6.80 18.52
N PRO A 235 29.08 -7.15 18.59
CA PRO A 235 30.14 -6.16 18.85
C PRO A 235 30.16 -5.04 17.81
N ASP A 236 30.62 -3.85 18.24
CA ASP A 236 30.84 -2.73 17.32
C ASP A 236 31.83 -3.10 16.20
N GLY A 237 31.57 -2.61 15.00
CA GLY A 237 32.36 -2.95 13.81
C GLY A 237 31.98 -4.28 13.14
N ASN A 238 30.99 -5.01 13.66
CA ASN A 238 30.49 -6.26 13.08
C ASN A 238 28.99 -6.23 12.84
N PHE A 239 28.40 -5.04 12.69
CA PHE A 239 26.95 -4.88 12.61
C PHE A 239 26.34 -5.51 11.35
N GLU A 240 27.14 -5.76 10.32
CA GLU A 240 26.74 -6.52 9.13
C GLU A 240 26.23 -7.94 9.45
N GLN A 241 26.57 -8.52 10.62
CA GLN A 241 26.02 -9.82 11.06
C GLN A 241 24.51 -9.81 11.21
N VAL A 242 23.87 -8.66 11.43
CA VAL A 242 22.42 -8.49 11.43
C VAL A 242 21.81 -8.92 10.09
N ASN A 243 22.58 -8.85 8.98
CA ASN A 243 22.13 -9.27 7.66
C ASN A 243 21.76 -10.76 7.58
N ARG A 244 22.19 -11.58 8.52
CA ARG A 244 21.71 -12.96 8.65
C ARG A 244 20.19 -13.01 8.87
N TYR A 245 19.67 -12.09 9.66
CA TYR A 245 18.28 -12.10 10.11
C TYR A 245 17.41 -11.01 9.45
N LEU A 246 18.00 -9.92 9.02
CA LEU A 246 17.34 -8.81 8.33
C LEU A 246 18.10 -8.45 7.07
N HIS A 247 17.43 -8.39 5.92
CA HIS A 247 18.03 -7.95 4.66
C HIS A 247 18.39 -6.46 4.74
N LEU A 248 19.64 -6.17 5.17
CA LEU A 248 20.09 -4.80 5.49
C LEU A 248 20.03 -3.85 4.30
N ASP A 249 20.40 -4.29 3.08
CA ASP A 249 20.30 -3.44 1.89
C ASP A 249 18.85 -3.00 1.64
N GLY A 250 17.89 -3.92 1.68
CA GLY A 250 16.47 -3.60 1.52
C GLY A 250 15.94 -2.69 2.63
N PHE A 251 16.38 -2.91 3.88
CA PHE A 251 16.06 -2.05 5.02
C PHE A 251 16.59 -0.63 4.79
N ILE A 252 17.87 -0.48 4.46
CA ILE A 252 18.55 0.80 4.23
C ILE A 252 17.88 1.57 3.09
N ARG A 253 17.56 0.90 1.98
CA ARG A 253 16.86 1.52 0.84
C ARG A 253 15.49 2.03 1.21
N THR A 254 14.71 1.23 1.96
CA THR A 254 13.37 1.62 2.39
C THR A 254 13.42 2.79 3.37
N VAL A 255 14.33 2.75 4.36
CA VAL A 255 14.50 3.84 5.32
C VAL A 255 15.04 5.09 4.62
N GLY A 256 16.00 4.95 3.68
CA GLY A 256 16.54 6.07 2.91
C GLY A 256 15.47 6.80 2.08
N ALA A 257 14.57 6.06 1.44
CA ALA A 257 13.41 6.61 0.73
C ALA A 257 12.45 7.33 1.67
N SER A 258 12.11 6.71 2.82
CA SER A 258 11.26 7.30 3.86
C SER A 258 11.87 8.59 4.41
N THR A 259 13.17 8.61 4.67
CA THR A 259 13.91 9.79 5.16
C THR A 259 13.92 10.92 4.13
N PHE A 260 14.16 10.62 2.85
CA PHE A 260 14.07 11.63 1.80
C PHE A 260 12.69 12.27 1.77
N LEU A 261 11.64 11.48 1.90
CA LEU A 261 10.25 11.96 1.92
C LEU A 261 9.81 12.55 3.26
N ALA A 262 10.71 12.68 4.23
CA ALA A 262 10.38 13.21 5.57
C ALA A 262 9.21 12.48 6.24
N GLU A 263 9.22 11.14 6.14
CA GLU A 263 8.28 10.26 6.84
C GLU A 263 8.59 10.25 8.35
N TRP A 264 7.59 10.55 9.18
CA TRP A 264 7.80 10.68 10.61
C TRP A 264 7.04 9.66 11.47
N ASP A 265 6.23 8.80 10.85
CA ASP A 265 5.46 7.73 11.52
C ASP A 265 5.79 6.34 10.95
N GLY A 266 6.99 6.15 10.45
CA GLY A 266 7.46 4.88 9.90
C GLY A 266 8.38 4.12 10.86
N VAL A 267 9.35 3.41 10.29
CA VAL A 267 10.35 2.62 11.06
C VAL A 267 11.21 3.49 11.99
N LEU A 268 11.46 4.75 11.61
CA LEU A 268 12.11 5.76 12.44
C LEU A 268 11.09 6.74 13.04
N GLY A 269 9.89 6.26 13.34
CA GLY A 269 8.81 7.08 13.85
C GLY A 269 9.16 7.75 15.18
N TYR A 270 8.66 8.96 15.40
CA TYR A 270 8.90 9.75 16.61
C TYR A 270 8.36 9.07 17.88
N ASP A 271 7.36 8.21 17.72
CA ASP A 271 6.73 7.46 18.82
C ASP A 271 7.06 5.96 18.76
N GLY A 272 8.23 5.63 18.21
CA GLY A 272 8.71 4.26 18.00
C GLY A 272 8.49 3.77 16.57
N MET A 273 8.91 2.54 16.33
CA MET A 273 8.70 1.88 15.02
C MET A 273 7.20 1.74 14.74
N ASN A 274 6.81 1.99 13.49
CA ASN A 274 5.42 1.84 13.04
C ASN A 274 5.34 1.56 11.52
N ASN A 275 4.17 1.12 11.07
CA ASN A 275 3.77 1.11 9.66
C ASN A 275 4.67 0.28 8.74
N PHE A 276 4.89 -1.00 9.05
CA PHE A 276 5.63 -1.92 8.20
C PHE A 276 5.21 -3.39 8.43
N TYR A 277 5.56 -4.22 7.47
CA TYR A 277 5.53 -5.68 7.58
C TYR A 277 6.94 -6.23 7.48
N LEU A 278 7.14 -7.42 8.04
CA LEU A 278 8.32 -8.24 7.81
C LEU A 278 7.91 -9.53 7.09
N TYR A 279 8.58 -9.83 5.99
CA TYR A 279 8.41 -11.10 5.29
C TYR A 279 9.69 -11.92 5.40
N ARG A 280 9.64 -13.03 6.12
CA ARG A 280 10.78 -13.89 6.40
C ARG A 280 10.81 -15.10 5.48
N VAL A 281 11.89 -15.27 4.73
CA VAL A 281 12.22 -16.48 3.97
C VAL A 281 13.50 -17.08 4.56
N GLY A 282 13.45 -18.33 5.00
CA GLY A 282 14.56 -18.93 5.74
C GLY A 282 14.87 -18.17 7.03
N GLU A 283 16.11 -17.71 7.16
CA GLU A 283 16.57 -16.92 8.32
C GLU A 283 16.51 -15.40 8.07
N GLN A 284 16.19 -14.93 6.86
CA GLN A 284 16.26 -13.51 6.54
C GLN A 284 14.86 -12.91 6.37
N ALA A 285 14.58 -11.83 7.10
CA ALA A 285 13.38 -11.02 6.96
C ALA A 285 13.62 -9.83 6.02
N ARG A 286 12.61 -9.46 5.24
CA ARG A 286 12.58 -8.26 4.38
C ARG A 286 11.49 -7.32 4.86
N LEU A 287 11.83 -6.04 4.91
CA LEU A 287 10.90 -4.97 5.25
C LEU A 287 9.97 -4.67 4.08
N ILE A 288 8.67 -4.52 4.36
CA ILE A 288 7.66 -4.06 3.42
C ILE A 288 7.04 -2.80 4.03
N PRO A 289 7.07 -1.64 3.33
CA PRO A 289 6.45 -0.41 3.81
C PRO A 289 4.93 -0.52 3.79
N TRP A 290 4.28 0.17 4.74
CA TRP A 290 2.84 0.25 4.88
C TRP A 290 2.43 1.60 5.44
N ASP A 291 1.25 2.14 5.07
CA ASP A 291 0.62 3.32 5.67
C ASP A 291 1.59 4.53 5.74
N ARG A 292 1.84 5.18 4.58
CA ARG A 292 2.81 6.28 4.43
C ARG A 292 2.15 7.65 4.27
N ASP A 293 0.97 7.83 4.82
CA ASP A 293 0.21 9.09 4.77
C ASP A 293 0.87 10.23 5.56
N GLN A 294 1.82 9.89 6.45
CA GLN A 294 2.58 10.85 7.27
C GLN A 294 3.92 11.28 6.65
N ALA A 295 4.16 10.95 5.39
CA ALA A 295 5.26 11.49 4.61
C ALA A 295 5.08 13.00 4.30
N PHE A 296 6.11 13.63 3.77
CA PHE A 296 6.15 15.05 3.42
C PHE A 296 5.96 16.00 4.61
N ARG A 297 6.46 15.59 5.78
CA ARG A 297 6.26 16.34 7.05
C ARG A 297 6.71 17.79 6.97
N ALA A 298 7.95 18.04 6.53
CA ALA A 298 8.51 19.37 6.34
C ALA A 298 9.75 19.30 5.45
N VAL A 299 10.01 20.38 4.70
CA VAL A 299 11.22 20.50 3.86
C VAL A 299 12.50 20.32 4.69
N ASN A 300 12.55 20.85 5.89
CA ASN A 300 13.69 20.82 6.80
C ASN A 300 13.62 19.72 7.87
N TYR A 301 12.80 18.66 7.64
CA TYR A 301 12.78 17.51 8.55
C TYR A 301 14.15 16.79 8.50
N PRO A 302 14.84 16.62 9.66
CA PRO A 302 16.22 16.11 9.67
C PRO A 302 16.34 14.69 9.12
N LEU A 303 17.45 14.37 8.43
CA LEU A 303 17.68 13.03 7.88
C LEU A 303 17.89 11.97 8.96
N LEU A 304 18.33 12.34 10.13
CA LEU A 304 18.57 11.45 11.28
C LEU A 304 17.46 11.56 12.34
N ALA A 305 16.32 12.14 12.01
CA ALA A 305 15.20 12.16 12.95
C ALA A 305 14.79 10.72 13.34
N GLY A 306 14.69 10.46 14.67
CA GLY A 306 14.39 9.14 15.22
C GLY A 306 15.55 8.12 15.16
N ALA A 307 16.65 8.42 14.48
CA ALA A 307 17.76 7.46 14.30
C ALA A 307 18.51 7.18 15.61
N ASN A 308 18.66 8.16 16.48
CA ASN A 308 19.37 7.99 17.75
C ASN A 308 18.60 7.14 18.77
N GLU A 309 17.28 7.26 18.78
CA GLU A 309 16.39 6.48 19.66
C GLU A 309 16.26 5.03 19.15
N ASN A 310 16.28 4.83 17.84
CA ASN A 310 16.14 3.51 17.23
C ASN A 310 17.48 2.75 17.28
N VAL A 311 17.58 1.70 18.10
CA VAL A 311 18.84 0.94 18.32
C VAL A 311 19.37 0.36 17.00
N LEU A 312 18.49 -0.18 16.14
CA LEU A 312 18.89 -0.73 14.83
C LEU A 312 19.57 0.35 13.98
N MET A 313 18.91 1.51 13.85
CA MET A 313 19.43 2.58 12.97
C MET A 313 20.67 3.24 13.55
N ARG A 314 20.69 3.51 14.87
CA ARG A 314 21.84 4.10 15.56
C ARG A 314 23.09 3.24 15.34
N ARG A 315 23.00 1.93 15.61
CA ARG A 315 24.13 1.01 15.46
C ARG A 315 24.53 0.80 13.99
N LEU A 316 23.56 0.78 13.07
CA LEU A 316 23.83 0.75 11.64
C LEU A 316 24.68 1.96 11.21
N LEU A 317 24.37 3.15 11.73
CA LEU A 317 25.11 4.39 11.39
C LEU A 317 26.49 4.47 12.08
N GLU A 318 26.75 3.72 13.13
CA GLU A 318 28.07 3.60 13.74
C GLU A 318 29.04 2.81 12.82
N ASP A 319 28.55 1.89 11.98
CA ASP A 319 29.34 1.19 10.98
C ASP A 319 29.58 2.10 9.74
N PRO A 320 30.84 2.39 9.38
CA PRO A 320 31.15 3.31 8.27
C PRO A 320 30.62 2.84 6.90
N ALA A 321 30.62 1.51 6.63
CA ALA A 321 30.16 0.95 5.37
C ALA A 321 28.64 1.04 5.25
N LEU A 322 27.93 0.71 6.33
CA LEU A 322 26.46 0.79 6.37
C LEU A 322 25.96 2.24 6.38
N ARG A 323 26.69 3.16 7.04
CA ARG A 323 26.43 4.59 6.96
C ARG A 323 26.57 5.11 5.52
N ALA A 324 27.64 4.71 4.83
CA ALA A 324 27.85 5.06 3.43
C ALA A 324 26.71 4.50 2.54
N ALA A 325 26.25 3.27 2.80
CA ALA A 325 25.09 2.68 2.13
C ALA A 325 23.80 3.48 2.39
N TYR A 326 23.58 3.94 3.62
CA TYR A 326 22.44 4.81 3.94
C TYR A 326 22.51 6.15 3.19
N VAL A 327 23.67 6.83 3.20
CA VAL A 327 23.88 8.06 2.42
C VAL A 327 23.60 7.84 0.94
N SER A 328 24.05 6.70 0.40
CA SER A 328 23.79 6.31 -0.98
C SER A 328 22.28 6.10 -1.25
N ALA A 329 21.56 5.44 -0.33
CA ALA A 329 20.12 5.18 -0.45
C ALA A 329 19.30 6.48 -0.45
N VAL A 330 19.60 7.42 0.46
CA VAL A 330 18.97 8.75 0.48
C VAL A 330 19.27 9.54 -0.80
N THR A 331 20.53 9.48 -1.28
CA THR A 331 20.94 10.10 -2.53
C THR A 331 20.20 9.51 -3.73
N ALA A 332 20.04 8.19 -3.78
CA ALA A 332 19.30 7.50 -4.85
C ALA A 332 17.81 7.89 -4.86
N ALA A 333 17.18 7.97 -3.68
CA ALA A 333 15.79 8.41 -3.57
C ALA A 333 15.61 9.85 -4.08
N MET A 334 16.52 10.75 -3.70
CA MET A 334 16.55 12.13 -4.18
C MET A 334 16.76 12.18 -5.71
N ALA A 335 17.71 11.42 -6.25
CA ALA A 335 18.01 11.40 -7.68
C ALA A 335 16.81 10.95 -8.51
N VAL A 336 16.13 9.85 -8.08
CA VAL A 336 14.92 9.36 -8.74
C VAL A 336 13.77 10.38 -8.65
N ALA A 337 13.62 11.05 -7.52
CA ALA A 337 12.60 12.09 -7.35
C ALA A 337 12.85 13.33 -8.25
N GLN A 338 14.11 13.65 -8.54
CA GLN A 338 14.52 14.80 -9.36
C GLN A 338 14.62 14.47 -10.86
N GLU A 339 14.75 13.19 -11.23
CA GLU A 339 14.84 12.75 -12.63
C GLU A 339 13.64 13.30 -13.42
N ASP A 340 13.89 14.18 -14.39
CA ASP A 340 12.86 14.87 -15.16
C ASP A 340 11.74 15.51 -14.32
N GLN A 341 12.08 15.96 -13.11
CA GLN A 341 11.12 16.51 -12.13
C GLN A 341 10.02 15.50 -11.76
N TRP A 342 10.37 14.22 -11.70
CA TRP A 342 9.40 13.13 -11.57
C TRP A 342 8.46 13.30 -10.37
N LEU A 343 8.98 13.65 -9.18
CA LEU A 343 8.12 13.77 -7.98
C LEU A 343 7.09 14.90 -8.13
N GLU A 344 7.48 16.05 -8.68
CA GLU A 344 6.55 17.16 -8.93
C GLU A 344 5.50 16.78 -9.97
N THR A 345 5.93 16.10 -11.05
CA THR A 345 5.05 15.61 -12.12
C THR A 345 4.05 14.59 -11.58
N GLU A 346 4.51 13.65 -10.76
CA GLU A 346 3.67 12.60 -10.17
C GLU A 346 2.63 13.18 -9.19
N LEU A 347 3.04 14.07 -8.29
CA LEU A 347 2.12 14.78 -7.40
C LEU A 347 1.07 15.58 -8.17
N THR A 348 1.48 16.27 -9.26
CA THR A 348 0.56 17.03 -10.10
C THR A 348 -0.42 16.11 -10.84
N ARG A 349 0.05 14.98 -11.36
CA ARG A 349 -0.78 13.97 -12.02
C ARG A 349 -1.85 13.41 -11.09
N GLN A 350 -1.43 12.95 -9.89
CA GLN A 350 -2.35 12.38 -8.91
C GLN A 350 -3.38 13.41 -8.43
N TYR A 351 -2.95 14.63 -8.14
CA TYR A 351 -3.85 15.72 -7.76
C TYR A 351 -4.88 16.01 -8.86
N ALA A 352 -4.42 16.18 -10.12
CA ALA A 352 -5.32 16.47 -11.24
C ALA A 352 -6.37 15.37 -11.43
N LEU A 353 -5.99 14.11 -11.20
CA LEU A 353 -6.86 12.95 -11.35
C LEU A 353 -8.02 12.95 -10.34
N ILE A 354 -7.78 13.36 -9.09
CA ILE A 354 -8.79 13.30 -8.02
C ILE A 354 -9.48 14.65 -7.75
N ARG A 355 -8.94 15.76 -8.26
CA ARG A 355 -9.30 17.13 -7.85
C ARG A 355 -10.81 17.39 -7.84
N ASP A 356 -11.49 17.13 -8.94
CA ASP A 356 -12.92 17.45 -9.05
C ASP A 356 -13.76 16.56 -8.11
N ALA A 357 -13.41 15.28 -8.00
CA ALA A 357 -14.07 14.34 -7.09
C ALA A 357 -13.80 14.70 -5.62
N ALA A 358 -12.56 15.08 -5.27
CA ALA A 358 -12.20 15.52 -3.93
C ALA A 358 -12.91 16.82 -3.53
N ARG A 359 -13.08 17.77 -4.45
CA ARG A 359 -13.85 19.00 -4.22
C ARG A 359 -15.35 18.73 -4.01
N ALA A 360 -15.87 17.69 -4.67
CA ALA A 360 -17.26 17.24 -4.49
C ALA A 360 -17.46 16.35 -3.25
N ASP A 361 -16.38 15.87 -2.62
CA ASP A 361 -16.41 15.04 -1.41
C ASP A 361 -16.73 15.90 -0.19
N THR A 362 -18.00 15.92 0.22
CA THR A 362 -18.48 16.67 1.38
C THR A 362 -18.21 15.95 2.71
N LEU A 363 -17.73 14.71 2.66
CA LEU A 363 -17.45 13.89 3.85
C LEU A 363 -15.97 13.89 4.25
N LYS A 364 -15.09 14.44 3.41
CA LYS A 364 -13.69 14.62 3.79
C LYS A 364 -13.54 15.59 4.96
N LEU A 365 -12.52 15.40 5.81
CA LEU A 365 -12.27 16.28 6.96
C LEU A 365 -11.75 17.66 6.55
N ALA A 366 -10.88 17.71 5.55
CA ALA A 366 -10.32 18.96 5.05
C ALA A 366 -11.35 19.74 4.22
N THR A 367 -11.35 21.06 4.36
CA THR A 367 -12.06 21.95 3.44
C THR A 367 -11.43 21.92 2.04
N ASN A 368 -12.13 22.47 1.03
CA ASN A 368 -11.56 22.57 -0.30
C ASN A 368 -10.30 23.45 -0.33
N ASP A 369 -10.26 24.51 0.47
CA ASP A 369 -9.10 25.39 0.54
C ASP A 369 -7.91 24.70 1.21
N GLU A 370 -8.12 23.92 2.26
CA GLU A 370 -7.08 23.11 2.89
C GLU A 370 -6.56 22.02 1.94
N PHE A 371 -7.42 21.39 1.15
CA PHE A 371 -7.02 20.43 0.10
C PHE A 371 -6.11 21.09 -0.95
N GLU A 372 -6.49 22.25 -1.50
CA GLU A 372 -5.68 23.00 -2.47
C GLU A 372 -4.35 23.48 -1.85
N GLN A 373 -4.37 23.97 -0.60
CA GLN A 373 -3.17 24.39 0.12
C GLN A 373 -2.23 23.21 0.42
N ALA A 374 -2.78 22.03 0.75
CA ALA A 374 -2.00 20.83 0.99
C ALA A 374 -1.27 20.40 -0.29
N PHE A 375 -1.92 20.43 -1.45
CA PHE A 375 -1.26 20.18 -2.73
C PHE A 375 -0.12 21.19 -2.98
N ALA A 376 -0.37 22.48 -2.82
CA ALA A 376 0.66 23.50 -2.99
C ALA A 376 1.87 23.28 -2.06
N THR A 377 1.63 22.79 -0.82
CA THR A 377 2.66 22.42 0.13
C THR A 377 3.50 21.24 -0.37
N LEU A 378 2.88 20.21 -0.96
CA LEU A 378 3.60 19.06 -1.53
C LEU A 378 4.49 19.48 -2.71
N ILE A 379 4.02 20.35 -3.59
CA ILE A 379 4.83 20.90 -4.69
C ILE A 379 6.01 21.72 -4.15
N GLY A 380 5.77 22.57 -3.13
CA GLY A 380 6.84 23.27 -2.44
C GLY A 380 7.88 22.35 -1.81
N PHE A 381 7.44 21.25 -1.22
CA PHE A 381 8.32 20.19 -0.69
C PHE A 381 9.14 19.55 -1.81
N ALA A 382 8.54 19.09 -2.89
CA ALA A 382 9.24 18.43 -4.00
C ALA A 382 10.37 19.29 -4.57
N ARG A 383 10.15 20.61 -4.67
CA ARG A 383 11.12 21.59 -5.18
C ARG A 383 12.25 21.90 -4.20
N ALA A 384 11.93 22.02 -2.91
CA ALA A 384 12.88 22.53 -1.93
C ALA A 384 13.63 21.44 -1.15
N ARG A 385 13.02 20.25 -0.98
CA ARG A 385 13.59 19.15 -0.19
C ARG A 385 14.98 18.71 -0.66
N PRO A 386 15.28 18.57 -1.98
CA PRO A 386 16.59 18.15 -2.45
C PRO A 386 17.74 19.02 -1.95
N ALA A 387 17.58 20.33 -1.95
CA ALA A 387 18.62 21.25 -1.48
C ALA A 387 18.92 21.08 0.02
N PHE A 388 17.89 20.88 0.84
CA PHE A 388 18.04 20.57 2.26
C PHE A 388 18.77 19.23 2.45
N VAL A 389 18.34 18.17 1.74
CA VAL A 389 18.93 16.83 1.80
C VAL A 389 20.42 16.88 1.44
N LEU A 390 20.80 17.58 0.36
CA LEU A 390 22.22 17.72 -0.03
C LEU A 390 23.06 18.35 1.07
N LYS A 391 22.55 19.38 1.76
CA LYS A 391 23.24 20.02 2.88
C LYS A 391 23.44 19.06 4.05
N GLU A 392 22.41 18.32 4.44
CA GLU A 392 22.46 17.34 5.53
C GLU A 392 23.42 16.19 5.20
N LEU A 393 23.35 15.64 3.95
CA LEU A 393 24.26 14.58 3.50
C LEU A 393 25.72 14.98 3.51
N ALA A 394 26.03 16.26 3.26
CA ALA A 394 27.40 16.76 3.33
C ALA A 394 27.99 16.69 4.75
N ALA A 395 27.13 16.76 5.78
CA ALA A 395 27.54 16.66 7.19
C ALA A 395 27.66 15.18 7.66
N LEU A 396 27.15 14.21 6.90
CA LEU A 396 27.18 12.77 7.23
C LEU A 396 28.35 12.02 6.57
N ARG A 397 29.03 12.64 5.62
CA ARG A 397 30.23 12.14 4.93
C ARG A 397 31.49 12.41 5.73
#